data_ed126d640abff2fb9492d0fff2e8e2bb
#
_entry.id   ed126d640abff2fb9492d0fff2e8e2bb
#
_cell.length_a   1.000
_cell.length_b   1.000
_cell.length_c   1.000
_cell.angle_alpha   90.00
_cell.angle_beta   90.00
_cell.angle_gamma   90.00
#
_symmetry.space_group_name_H-M   'P 1'
#
loop_
_entity.id
_entity.type
_entity.pdbx_description
1 polymer ?
#
loop_
_entity_poly.entity_id
_entity_poly.type
_entity_poly.pdbx_seq_one_letter_code
_entity_poly.pdbx_strand_id
1 'polypeptide(L)'
;MTPSLILRVLLLGSLLSTSTTRVFAQTLVERLGYAPGTKLLIVHADDLGETHAVNAAATKALQGGTINSASLMVPCPWFPEIADYAKSHPDGDFGLHLTLTSERVYYRWGPVAPVDRVPSLVDRNGYFHHDWNEGEHIDAKEVEIELRAQIERALAMGVRPTHLDSHQYRLIMNGKELFDAMLRVAHEYKLPVFVTRDWFADHPYLQASLGPNDIVLDHTVTIEPEIPPKKWPEFYLIALKNLKPGVTEFVIHPGYDNDELRAATRERSTWGSAWRQRDYDFFTSDQFREILAQQKIKLITWRELARAAEGK
;
A
#
# COMPACT_ATOMS: atom_id res chain seq x y z
N MET A 1 -12.27 -93.94 -5.21
CA MET A 1 -11.24 -93.01 -4.74
C MET A 1 -11.17 -91.84 -5.71
N THR A 2 -11.78 -90.75 -5.44
CA THR A 2 -11.88 -89.55 -6.29
C THR A 2 -10.91 -88.49 -5.82
N PRO A 3 -10.10 -87.88 -6.67
CA PRO A 3 -9.26 -86.71 -6.27
C PRO A 3 -10.02 -85.42 -6.40
N SER A 4 -9.94 -84.63 -5.33
CA SER A 4 -10.55 -83.32 -5.12
C SER A 4 -9.76 -82.25 -5.95
N LEU A 5 -10.48 -81.47 -6.76
CA LEU A 5 -9.95 -80.38 -7.58
C LEU A 5 -9.99 -79.10 -6.76
N ILE A 6 -8.84 -78.50 -6.37
CA ILE A 6 -8.73 -77.24 -5.68
C ILE A 6 -8.64 -76.13 -6.72
N LEU A 7 -9.71 -75.32 -6.79
CA LEU A 7 -9.78 -74.14 -7.65
C LEU A 7 -9.10 -72.91 -6.91
N ARG A 8 -7.95 -72.46 -7.39
CA ARG A 8 -7.29 -71.24 -6.91
C ARG A 8 -7.85 -70.06 -7.68
N VAL A 9 -8.60 -69.21 -6.97
CA VAL A 9 -9.06 -67.93 -7.46
C VAL A 9 -7.92 -66.93 -7.22
N LEU A 10 -7.33 -66.38 -8.31
CA LEU A 10 -6.41 -65.27 -8.28
C LEU A 10 -7.21 -63.96 -8.29
N LEU A 11 -7.25 -63.26 -7.13
CA LEU A 11 -7.73 -61.89 -7.03
C LEU A 11 -6.63 -60.97 -7.57
N LEU A 12 -6.80 -60.40 -8.77
CA LEU A 12 -6.04 -59.24 -9.25
C LEU A 12 -6.59 -57.99 -8.54
N GLY A 13 -5.90 -57.54 -7.53
CA GLY A 13 -6.16 -56.22 -6.92
C GLY A 13 -5.62 -55.11 -7.82
N SER A 14 -6.50 -54.39 -8.50
CA SER A 14 -6.16 -53.15 -9.21
C SER A 14 -5.89 -52.05 -8.21
N LEU A 15 -4.63 -51.72 -7.97
CA LEU A 15 -4.24 -50.50 -7.23
C LEU A 15 -4.50 -49.29 -8.16
N LEU A 16 -5.65 -48.65 -7.96
CA LEU A 16 -5.93 -47.30 -8.49
C LEU A 16 -5.08 -46.31 -7.71
N SER A 17 -3.91 -45.95 -8.24
CA SER A 17 -3.13 -44.80 -7.78
C SER A 17 -3.90 -43.53 -8.09
N THR A 18 -4.63 -43.02 -7.11
CA THR A 18 -5.18 -41.64 -7.17
C THR A 18 -4.02 -40.67 -6.99
N SER A 19 -3.46 -40.19 -8.11
CA SER A 19 -2.56 -39.05 -8.12
C SER A 19 -3.36 -37.82 -7.67
N THR A 20 -3.27 -37.46 -6.40
CA THR A 20 -3.73 -36.18 -5.91
C THR A 20 -2.81 -35.11 -6.46
N THR A 21 -3.18 -34.55 -7.61
CA THR A 21 -2.59 -33.29 -8.09
C THR A 21 -2.87 -32.23 -7.03
N ARG A 22 -1.85 -31.86 -6.25
CA ARG A 22 -1.94 -30.66 -5.41
C ARG A 22 -2.09 -29.49 -6.37
N VAL A 23 -3.28 -28.97 -6.49
CA VAL A 23 -3.51 -27.67 -7.12
C VAL A 23 -2.88 -26.65 -6.17
N PHE A 24 -1.66 -26.24 -6.45
CA PHE A 24 -1.07 -25.09 -5.75
C PHE A 24 -1.91 -23.88 -6.14
N ALA A 25 -2.36 -23.10 -5.14
CA ALA A 25 -3.01 -21.84 -5.42
C ALA A 25 -2.05 -20.97 -6.25
N GLN A 26 -2.58 -20.39 -7.34
CA GLN A 26 -1.80 -19.49 -8.19
C GLN A 26 -1.24 -18.32 -7.36
N THR A 27 0.04 -18.03 -7.58
CA THR A 27 0.67 -16.83 -7.01
C THR A 27 0.03 -15.56 -7.58
N LEU A 28 0.21 -14.43 -6.92
CA LEU A 28 -0.30 -13.14 -7.41
C LEU A 28 0.29 -12.81 -8.80
N VAL A 29 1.56 -13.14 -9.02
CA VAL A 29 2.25 -13.01 -10.32
C VAL A 29 1.56 -13.80 -11.43
N GLU A 30 1.20 -15.05 -11.16
CA GLU A 30 0.52 -15.93 -12.13
C GLU A 30 -0.92 -15.47 -12.41
N ARG A 31 -1.62 -14.97 -11.38
CA ARG A 31 -2.97 -14.39 -11.52
C ARG A 31 -2.97 -13.15 -12.41
N LEU A 32 -1.88 -12.39 -12.41
CA LEU A 32 -1.64 -11.24 -13.30
C LEU A 32 -1.20 -11.67 -14.71
N GLY A 33 -1.07 -12.97 -15.00
CA GLY A 33 -0.68 -13.49 -16.32
C GLY A 33 0.82 -13.45 -16.60
N TYR A 34 1.66 -13.22 -15.59
CA TYR A 34 3.11 -13.25 -15.74
C TYR A 34 3.68 -14.63 -15.43
N ALA A 35 4.85 -14.92 -16.00
CA ALA A 35 5.57 -16.16 -15.72
C ALA A 35 6.03 -16.20 -14.24
N PRO A 36 6.04 -17.39 -13.61
CA PRO A 36 6.66 -17.56 -12.29
C PRO A 36 8.09 -17.02 -12.29
N GLY A 37 8.47 -16.34 -11.21
CA GLY A 37 9.78 -15.71 -11.08
C GLY A 37 9.90 -14.30 -11.66
N THR A 38 8.83 -13.73 -12.23
CA THR A 38 8.82 -12.34 -12.67
C THR A 38 8.87 -11.39 -11.45
N LYS A 39 9.66 -10.32 -11.57
CA LYS A 39 9.74 -9.22 -10.60
C LYS A 39 8.75 -8.13 -11.01
N LEU A 40 7.70 -7.96 -10.23
CA LEU A 40 6.68 -6.94 -10.42
C LEU A 40 6.85 -5.84 -9.37
N LEU A 41 6.75 -4.58 -9.80
CA LEU A 41 7.02 -3.42 -8.95
C LEU A 41 5.90 -2.39 -9.07
N ILE A 42 5.40 -1.97 -7.92
CA ILE A 42 4.62 -0.75 -7.77
C ILE A 42 5.56 0.29 -7.17
N VAL A 43 5.77 1.42 -7.84
CA VAL A 43 6.46 2.58 -7.28
C VAL A 43 5.38 3.53 -6.79
N HIS A 44 5.18 3.51 -5.49
CA HIS A 44 4.05 4.16 -4.83
C HIS A 44 4.45 5.46 -4.15
N ALA A 45 3.78 6.54 -4.49
CA ALA A 45 3.99 7.85 -3.89
C ALA A 45 2.94 8.13 -2.80
N ASP A 46 3.39 8.25 -1.56
CA ASP A 46 2.57 8.63 -0.42
C ASP A 46 2.39 10.14 -0.29
N ASP A 47 1.45 10.54 0.56
CA ASP A 47 1.21 11.90 1.06
C ASP A 47 0.70 12.93 0.03
N LEU A 48 0.15 12.52 -1.11
CA LEU A 48 -0.46 13.47 -2.04
C LEU A 48 -1.66 14.17 -1.38
N GLY A 49 -1.74 15.48 -1.52
CA GLY A 49 -2.73 16.30 -0.82
C GLY A 49 -2.17 17.01 0.42
N GLU A 50 -0.98 16.62 0.90
CA GLU A 50 -0.35 17.33 2.03
C GLU A 50 -0.05 18.77 1.65
N THR A 51 0.76 19.00 0.61
CA THR A 51 1.16 20.33 0.10
C THR A 51 1.10 20.38 -1.41
N HIS A 52 1.07 21.61 -1.99
CA HIS A 52 1.21 21.79 -3.42
C HIS A 52 2.54 21.22 -3.96
N ALA A 53 3.63 21.41 -3.21
CA ALA A 53 4.96 20.91 -3.60
C ALA A 53 5.01 19.38 -3.72
N VAL A 54 4.29 18.65 -2.87
CA VAL A 54 4.13 17.19 -2.96
C VAL A 54 3.28 16.83 -4.17
N ASN A 55 2.12 17.46 -4.35
CA ASN A 55 1.24 17.22 -5.49
C ASN A 55 1.97 17.46 -6.82
N ALA A 56 2.65 18.60 -6.96
CA ALA A 56 3.36 18.98 -8.18
C ALA A 56 4.49 17.99 -8.54
N ALA A 57 5.27 17.55 -7.55
CA ALA A 57 6.35 16.59 -7.78
C ALA A 57 5.79 15.22 -8.17
N ALA A 58 4.81 14.71 -7.41
CA ALA A 58 4.21 13.40 -7.65
C ALA A 58 3.48 13.34 -9.01
N THR A 59 2.65 14.34 -9.34
CA THR A 59 1.95 14.38 -10.64
C THR A 59 2.93 14.46 -11.81
N LYS A 60 4.03 15.21 -11.67
CA LYS A 60 5.07 15.26 -12.70
C LYS A 60 5.75 13.92 -12.91
N ALA A 61 6.02 13.19 -11.82
CA ALA A 61 6.63 11.86 -11.88
C ALA A 61 5.66 10.80 -12.45
N LEU A 62 4.37 10.85 -12.08
CA LEU A 62 3.31 10.01 -12.66
C LEU A 62 3.19 10.23 -14.17
N GLN A 63 3.18 11.49 -14.65
CA GLN A 63 3.18 11.82 -16.07
C GLN A 63 4.42 11.29 -16.81
N GLY A 64 5.56 11.22 -16.12
CA GLY A 64 6.80 10.65 -16.63
C GLY A 64 6.81 9.12 -16.69
N GLY A 65 5.82 8.45 -16.10
CA GLY A 65 5.68 7.00 -16.08
C GLY A 65 6.73 6.25 -15.26
N THR A 66 7.43 6.96 -14.37
CA THR A 66 8.43 6.36 -13.47
C THR A 66 7.88 6.03 -12.09
N ILE A 67 6.88 6.78 -11.64
CA ILE A 67 6.01 6.46 -10.52
C ILE A 67 4.68 6.05 -11.14
N ASN A 68 4.07 4.99 -10.67
CA ASN A 68 2.90 4.39 -11.33
C ASN A 68 1.71 4.15 -10.39
N SER A 69 1.85 4.52 -9.12
CA SER A 69 0.78 4.50 -8.10
C SER A 69 0.98 5.64 -7.11
N ALA A 70 -0.07 6.11 -6.50
CA ALA A 70 -0.02 7.12 -5.45
C ALA A 70 -1.24 7.04 -4.53
N SER A 71 -1.12 7.57 -3.30
CA SER A 71 -2.24 7.67 -2.36
C SER A 71 -2.43 9.09 -1.82
N LEU A 72 -3.71 9.43 -1.56
CA LEU A 72 -4.19 10.78 -1.30
C LEU A 72 -4.62 10.95 0.17
N MET A 73 -4.07 11.96 0.85
CA MET A 73 -4.44 12.38 2.21
C MET A 73 -5.68 13.29 2.16
N VAL A 74 -6.87 12.70 2.30
CA VAL A 74 -8.15 13.40 2.18
C VAL A 74 -8.35 14.54 3.20
N PRO A 75 -7.88 14.44 4.47
CA PRO A 75 -8.01 15.51 5.45
C PRO A 75 -7.11 16.73 5.17
N CYS A 76 -6.09 16.58 4.33
CA CYS A 76 -5.08 17.60 4.13
C CYS A 76 -5.53 18.77 3.25
N PRO A 77 -4.97 19.99 3.48
CA PRO A 77 -5.44 21.23 2.83
C PRO A 77 -5.32 21.25 1.31
N TRP A 78 -4.35 20.53 0.71
CA TRP A 78 -4.14 20.47 -0.73
C TRP A 78 -4.80 19.25 -1.41
N PHE A 79 -5.60 18.50 -0.66
CA PHE A 79 -6.39 17.41 -1.23
C PHE A 79 -7.29 17.84 -2.41
N PRO A 80 -7.97 19.01 -2.41
CA PRO A 80 -8.79 19.42 -3.54
C PRO A 80 -8.04 19.49 -4.88
N GLU A 81 -6.78 19.92 -4.87
CA GLU A 81 -5.96 19.99 -6.08
C GLU A 81 -5.70 18.60 -6.65
N ILE A 82 -5.26 17.66 -5.80
CA ILE A 82 -4.96 16.32 -6.28
C ILE A 82 -6.21 15.51 -6.60
N ALA A 83 -7.34 15.80 -5.95
CA ALA A 83 -8.62 15.20 -6.28
C ALA A 83 -9.09 15.61 -7.70
N ASP A 84 -8.92 16.89 -8.07
CA ASP A 84 -9.23 17.38 -9.43
C ASP A 84 -8.30 16.73 -10.48
N TYR A 85 -7.02 16.59 -10.15
CA TYR A 85 -6.07 15.86 -11.00
C TYR A 85 -6.48 14.40 -11.17
N ALA A 86 -6.77 13.66 -10.10
CA ALA A 86 -7.19 12.26 -10.14
C ALA A 86 -8.50 12.07 -10.92
N LYS A 87 -9.46 12.98 -10.74
CA LYS A 87 -10.71 13.01 -11.49
C LYS A 87 -10.50 13.19 -13.00
N SER A 88 -9.53 14.03 -13.39
CA SER A 88 -9.21 14.26 -14.81
C SER A 88 -8.31 13.15 -15.42
N HIS A 89 -7.79 12.24 -14.59
CA HIS A 89 -6.97 11.10 -14.99
C HIS A 89 -7.58 9.77 -14.48
N PRO A 90 -8.76 9.37 -14.96
CA PRO A 90 -9.51 8.23 -14.41
C PRO A 90 -8.82 6.88 -14.57
N ASP A 91 -7.85 6.78 -15.46
CA ASP A 91 -7.02 5.59 -15.65
C ASP A 91 -5.78 5.56 -14.73
N GLY A 92 -5.51 6.64 -14.02
CA GLY A 92 -4.43 6.72 -13.04
C GLY A 92 -4.68 5.80 -11.84
N ASP A 93 -3.61 5.36 -11.19
CA ASP A 93 -3.67 4.50 -10.00
C ASP A 93 -3.58 5.35 -8.73
N PHE A 94 -4.73 5.76 -8.23
CA PHE A 94 -4.85 6.61 -7.06
C PHE A 94 -5.56 5.87 -5.93
N GLY A 95 -4.85 5.61 -4.83
CA GLY A 95 -5.40 5.13 -3.57
C GLY A 95 -5.79 6.26 -2.61
N LEU A 96 -6.26 5.90 -1.43
CA LEU A 96 -6.44 6.83 -0.32
C LEU A 96 -5.47 6.49 0.80
N HIS A 97 -4.65 7.49 1.17
CA HIS A 97 -3.74 7.46 2.31
C HIS A 97 -4.51 7.80 3.58
N LEU A 98 -5.15 6.77 4.16
CA LEU A 98 -6.04 6.93 5.31
C LEU A 98 -5.28 7.55 6.48
N THR A 99 -5.69 8.75 6.85
CA THR A 99 -4.92 9.64 7.71
C THR A 99 -5.64 9.87 9.02
N LEU A 100 -4.99 9.53 10.15
CA LEU A 100 -5.52 9.67 11.50
C LEU A 100 -4.55 10.39 12.45
N THR A 101 -3.46 10.93 11.92
CA THR A 101 -2.47 11.72 12.67
C THR A 101 -2.16 13.00 11.93
N SER A 102 -1.67 14.02 12.64
CA SER A 102 -1.28 15.33 12.09
C SER A 102 0.04 15.75 12.73
N GLU A 103 1.14 15.24 12.21
CA GLU A 103 2.47 15.27 12.82
C GLU A 103 3.23 16.59 12.63
N ARG A 104 2.69 17.54 11.86
CA ARG A 104 3.34 18.84 11.65
C ARG A 104 3.06 19.77 12.82
N VAL A 105 4.00 20.63 13.19
CA VAL A 105 3.84 21.53 14.33
C VAL A 105 2.88 22.69 14.01
N TYR A 106 3.03 23.29 12.84
CA TYR A 106 2.24 24.48 12.44
C TYR A 106 1.27 24.20 11.30
N TYR A 107 1.52 23.18 10.51
CA TYR A 107 0.70 22.80 9.37
C TYR A 107 -0.16 21.60 9.74
N ARG A 108 -1.28 21.86 10.45
CA ARG A 108 -2.14 20.87 11.09
C ARG A 108 -3.42 20.65 10.31
N TRP A 109 -3.92 19.44 10.37
CA TRP A 109 -5.22 19.04 9.83
C TRP A 109 -6.01 18.22 10.84
N GLY A 110 -7.33 18.24 10.69
CA GLY A 110 -8.27 17.50 11.53
C GLY A 110 -9.09 16.51 10.73
N PRO A 111 -10.04 15.81 11.36
CA PRO A 111 -10.86 14.79 10.72
C PRO A 111 -11.80 15.38 9.64
N VAL A 112 -12.19 14.51 8.72
CA VAL A 112 -13.25 14.79 7.74
C VAL A 112 -14.62 14.64 8.40
N ALA A 113 -14.78 13.69 9.30
CA ALA A 113 -15.97 13.52 10.11
C ALA A 113 -16.13 14.70 11.11
N PRO A 114 -17.36 15.03 11.55
CA PRO A 114 -17.56 15.97 12.63
C PRO A 114 -16.80 15.56 13.90
N VAL A 115 -16.08 16.50 14.51
CA VAL A 115 -15.19 16.27 15.67
C VAL A 115 -15.91 15.59 16.84
N ASP A 116 -17.16 15.94 17.09
CA ASP A 116 -18.01 15.36 18.13
C ASP A 116 -18.36 13.89 17.88
N ARG A 117 -18.14 13.37 16.65
CA ARG A 117 -18.36 11.98 16.30
C ARG A 117 -17.09 11.12 16.41
N VAL A 118 -15.92 11.76 16.54
CA VAL A 118 -14.60 11.12 16.58
C VAL A 118 -13.68 11.73 17.64
N PRO A 119 -14.19 11.94 18.88
CA PRO A 119 -13.44 12.65 19.92
C PRO A 119 -12.14 11.98 20.35
N SER A 120 -12.01 10.63 20.21
CA SER A 120 -10.77 9.94 20.55
C SER A 120 -9.65 10.18 19.54
N LEU A 121 -9.97 10.69 18.35
CA LEU A 121 -8.99 10.89 17.26
C LEU A 121 -8.35 12.28 17.29
N VAL A 122 -8.86 13.21 18.12
CA VAL A 122 -8.47 14.61 18.05
C VAL A 122 -7.92 15.15 19.37
N ASP A 123 -7.03 16.12 19.25
CA ASP A 123 -6.57 16.91 20.37
C ASP A 123 -7.62 17.98 20.79
N ARG A 124 -7.36 18.70 21.88
CA ARG A 124 -8.24 19.76 22.40
C ARG A 124 -8.54 20.92 21.43
N ASN A 125 -7.77 21.02 20.32
CA ASN A 125 -7.92 22.06 19.31
C ASN A 125 -8.68 21.53 18.07
N GLY A 126 -9.10 20.25 18.07
CA GLY A 126 -9.83 19.63 16.98
C GLY A 126 -8.94 19.14 15.82
N TYR A 127 -7.64 19.13 15.98
CA TYR A 127 -6.72 18.47 15.03
C TYR A 127 -6.52 17.01 15.40
N PHE A 128 -6.22 16.15 14.44
CA PHE A 128 -5.74 14.83 14.77
C PHE A 128 -4.54 14.90 15.73
N HIS A 129 -4.38 13.89 16.58
CA HIS A 129 -3.22 13.80 17.44
C HIS A 129 -1.92 13.88 16.62
N HIS A 130 -0.90 14.51 17.22
CA HIS A 130 0.41 14.63 16.57
C HIS A 130 1.05 13.26 16.34
N ASP A 131 0.91 12.41 17.32
CA ASP A 131 1.33 11.01 17.33
C ASP A 131 0.42 10.23 18.29
N TRP A 132 0.38 8.92 18.21
CA TRP A 132 -0.33 8.10 19.19
C TRP A 132 0.67 7.66 20.26
N ASN A 133 0.57 8.26 21.42
CA ASN A 133 1.42 7.94 22.56
C ASN A 133 0.90 6.68 23.28
N GLU A 134 1.79 6.02 24.03
CA GLU A 134 1.39 4.93 24.92
C GLU A 134 0.34 5.44 25.92
N GLY A 135 -0.82 4.77 25.96
CA GLY A 135 -1.94 5.12 26.83
C GLY A 135 -3.04 5.99 26.21
N GLU A 136 -2.88 6.51 25.01
CA GLU A 136 -3.98 7.10 24.26
C GLU A 136 -4.94 5.99 23.80
N HIS A 137 -6.21 6.13 24.14
CA HIS A 137 -7.25 5.21 23.71
C HIS A 137 -7.85 5.71 22.40
N ILE A 138 -7.55 5.01 21.30
CA ILE A 138 -8.17 5.25 19.99
C ILE A 138 -9.34 4.29 19.83
N ASP A 139 -10.55 4.81 19.71
CA ASP A 139 -11.76 4.00 19.56
C ASP A 139 -11.91 3.52 18.10
N ALA A 140 -11.88 2.23 17.89
CA ALA A 140 -12.00 1.62 16.56
C ALA A 140 -13.33 1.95 15.84
N LYS A 141 -14.42 2.25 16.57
CA LYS A 141 -15.68 2.68 15.96
C LYS A 141 -15.59 4.10 15.43
N GLU A 142 -14.88 4.98 16.14
CA GLU A 142 -14.61 6.34 15.69
C GLU A 142 -13.66 6.33 14.48
N VAL A 143 -12.66 5.43 14.49
CA VAL A 143 -11.83 5.16 13.31
C VAL A 143 -12.70 4.79 12.12
N GLU A 144 -13.62 3.84 12.23
CA GLU A 144 -14.50 3.48 11.12
C GLU A 144 -15.35 4.66 10.61
N ILE A 145 -15.84 5.52 11.52
CA ILE A 145 -16.59 6.73 11.13
C ILE A 145 -15.72 7.65 10.29
N GLU A 146 -14.50 7.90 10.73
CA GLU A 146 -13.55 8.76 10.02
C GLU A 146 -13.13 8.17 8.67
N LEU A 147 -12.80 6.87 8.61
CA LEU A 147 -12.40 6.23 7.37
C LEU A 147 -13.49 6.29 6.30
N ARG A 148 -14.77 6.06 6.69
CA ARG A 148 -15.91 6.24 5.77
C ARG A 148 -16.01 7.69 5.30
N ALA A 149 -15.86 8.65 6.20
CA ALA A 149 -15.91 10.07 5.85
C ALA A 149 -14.82 10.46 4.85
N GLN A 150 -13.59 9.95 5.01
CA GLN A 150 -12.51 10.18 4.05
C GLN A 150 -12.83 9.58 2.68
N ILE A 151 -13.28 8.32 2.63
CA ILE A 151 -13.63 7.65 1.37
C ILE A 151 -14.79 8.38 0.68
N GLU A 152 -15.85 8.69 1.40
CA GLU A 152 -17.04 9.36 0.84
C GLU A 152 -16.71 10.77 0.32
N ARG A 153 -15.86 11.52 1.03
CA ARG A 153 -15.38 12.82 0.56
C ARG A 153 -14.58 12.70 -0.74
N ALA A 154 -13.71 11.71 -0.84
CA ALA A 154 -12.94 11.44 -2.06
C ALA A 154 -13.87 11.10 -3.23
N LEU A 155 -14.84 10.20 -3.01
CA LEU A 155 -15.85 9.82 -4.00
C LEU A 155 -16.71 11.02 -4.44
N ALA A 156 -17.14 11.85 -3.49
CA ALA A 156 -17.93 13.05 -3.78
C ALA A 156 -17.16 14.08 -4.62
N MET A 157 -15.82 14.13 -4.49
CA MET A 157 -14.96 14.96 -5.31
C MET A 157 -14.57 14.31 -6.66
N GLY A 158 -15.08 13.12 -6.94
CA GLY A 158 -14.87 12.42 -8.21
C GLY A 158 -13.63 11.54 -8.28
N VAL A 159 -12.91 11.36 -7.17
CA VAL A 159 -11.82 10.38 -7.06
C VAL A 159 -12.43 8.98 -7.06
N ARG A 160 -11.82 8.05 -7.77
CA ARG A 160 -12.17 6.62 -7.77
C ARG A 160 -10.99 5.82 -7.24
N PRO A 161 -10.94 5.59 -5.92
CA PRO A 161 -9.79 4.93 -5.30
C PRO A 161 -9.58 3.53 -5.87
N THR A 162 -8.31 3.15 -6.05
CA THR A 162 -7.92 1.81 -6.49
C THR A 162 -7.52 0.91 -5.33
N HIS A 163 -7.12 1.49 -4.21
CA HIS A 163 -6.70 0.81 -2.99
C HIS A 163 -6.72 1.76 -1.78
N LEU A 164 -6.50 1.20 -0.61
CA LEU A 164 -6.32 1.92 0.64
C LEU A 164 -4.98 1.56 1.26
N ASP A 165 -4.30 2.55 1.80
CA ASP A 165 -3.15 2.38 2.66
C ASP A 165 -3.28 3.23 3.93
N SER A 166 -2.27 3.32 4.77
CA SER A 166 -2.37 3.97 6.07
C SER A 166 -1.20 4.89 6.32
N HIS A 167 -1.47 6.19 6.45
CA HIS A 167 -0.47 7.18 6.84
C HIS A 167 0.28 6.74 8.10
N GLN A 168 1.62 6.74 8.03
CA GLN A 168 2.51 6.25 9.09
C GLN A 168 2.22 4.80 9.52
N TYR A 169 1.55 4.00 8.68
CA TYR A 169 1.12 2.63 8.99
C TYR A 169 0.26 2.49 10.27
N ARG A 170 -0.38 3.58 10.75
CA ARG A 170 -1.10 3.61 12.04
C ARG A 170 -2.19 2.57 12.16
N LEU A 171 -2.98 2.37 11.11
CA LEU A 171 -4.06 1.37 11.10
C LEU A 171 -3.54 -0.06 11.00
N ILE A 172 -2.31 -0.24 10.55
CA ILE A 172 -1.72 -1.54 10.28
C ILE A 172 -0.87 -2.01 11.46
N MET A 173 -0.04 -1.13 12.04
CA MET A 173 0.97 -1.51 13.04
C MET A 173 0.53 -1.33 14.50
N ASN A 174 -0.59 -0.63 14.76
CA ASN A 174 -1.04 -0.32 16.12
C ASN A 174 -2.09 -1.32 16.68
N GLY A 175 -2.10 -2.55 16.17
CA GLY A 175 -2.87 -3.64 16.75
C GLY A 175 -4.04 -4.12 15.89
N LYS A 176 -4.49 -5.32 16.27
CA LYS A 176 -5.52 -6.06 15.53
C LYS A 176 -6.83 -5.28 15.37
N GLU A 177 -7.27 -4.58 16.43
CA GLU A 177 -8.57 -3.91 16.45
C GLU A 177 -8.68 -2.81 15.39
N LEU A 178 -7.61 -2.03 15.22
CA LEU A 178 -7.54 -0.95 14.23
C LEU A 178 -7.41 -1.50 12.81
N PHE A 179 -6.62 -2.56 12.64
CA PHE A 179 -6.51 -3.22 11.35
C PHE A 179 -7.83 -3.87 10.91
N ASP A 180 -8.54 -4.53 11.84
CA ASP A 180 -9.86 -5.09 11.57
C ASP A 180 -10.88 -4.00 11.22
N ALA A 181 -10.81 -2.83 11.86
CA ALA A 181 -11.66 -1.69 11.52
C ALA A 181 -11.39 -1.20 10.09
N MET A 182 -10.11 -1.06 9.71
CA MET A 182 -9.71 -0.73 8.34
C MET A 182 -10.24 -1.75 7.32
N LEU A 183 -10.07 -3.06 7.60
CA LEU A 183 -10.54 -4.12 6.70
C LEU A 183 -12.06 -4.12 6.55
N ARG A 184 -12.83 -3.93 7.65
CA ARG A 184 -14.31 -3.85 7.55
C ARG A 184 -14.75 -2.73 6.61
N VAL A 185 -14.16 -1.53 6.76
CA VAL A 185 -14.47 -0.40 5.88
C VAL A 185 -13.99 -0.67 4.45
N ALA A 186 -12.80 -1.21 4.26
CA ALA A 186 -12.27 -1.58 2.94
C ALA A 186 -13.18 -2.56 2.20
N HIS A 187 -13.66 -3.61 2.88
CA HIS A 187 -14.57 -4.60 2.31
C HIS A 187 -15.94 -3.98 1.95
N GLU A 188 -16.45 -3.03 2.75
CA GLU A 188 -17.69 -2.30 2.48
C GLU A 188 -17.61 -1.55 1.13
N TYR A 189 -16.46 -0.91 0.85
CA TYR A 189 -16.23 -0.18 -0.40
C TYR A 189 -15.57 -1.03 -1.49
N LYS A 190 -15.29 -2.31 -1.23
CA LYS A 190 -14.62 -3.26 -2.16
C LYS A 190 -13.25 -2.75 -2.62
N LEU A 191 -12.51 -2.14 -1.72
CA LEU A 191 -11.18 -1.63 -1.99
C LEU A 191 -10.14 -2.56 -1.36
N PRO A 192 -9.09 -2.96 -2.09
CA PRO A 192 -7.98 -3.67 -1.49
C PRO A 192 -7.20 -2.77 -0.53
N VAL A 193 -6.58 -3.40 0.47
CA VAL A 193 -5.73 -2.73 1.47
C VAL A 193 -4.28 -3.09 1.20
N PHE A 194 -3.39 -2.11 1.28
CA PHE A 194 -1.95 -2.38 1.26
C PHE A 194 -1.54 -3.16 2.49
N VAL A 195 -1.12 -4.40 2.28
CA VAL A 195 -0.53 -5.29 3.28
C VAL A 195 0.46 -6.21 2.59
N THR A 196 1.56 -6.53 3.27
CA THR A 196 2.64 -7.37 2.73
C THR A 196 2.98 -8.52 3.67
N ARG A 197 3.46 -9.62 3.08
CA ARG A 197 3.93 -10.80 3.83
C ARG A 197 5.14 -10.49 4.71
N ASP A 198 5.93 -9.50 4.34
CA ASP A 198 7.12 -9.09 5.09
C ASP A 198 6.79 -8.68 6.54
N TRP A 199 5.54 -8.25 6.81
CA TRP A 199 5.10 -7.82 8.14
C TRP A 199 4.52 -8.94 9.01
N PHE A 200 4.23 -10.12 8.46
CA PHE A 200 3.51 -11.18 9.18
C PHE A 200 4.29 -11.77 10.36
N ALA A 201 5.62 -11.80 10.28
CA ALA A 201 6.46 -12.31 11.35
C ALA A 201 6.35 -11.46 12.62
N ASP A 202 6.37 -10.14 12.46
CA ASP A 202 6.32 -9.18 13.56
C ASP A 202 4.88 -8.85 13.99
N HIS A 203 3.92 -8.96 13.05
CA HIS A 203 2.51 -8.66 13.25
C HIS A 203 1.60 -9.82 12.78
N PRO A 204 1.60 -10.97 13.50
CA PRO A 204 0.87 -12.17 13.06
C PRO A 204 -0.65 -11.99 12.99
N TYR A 205 -1.21 -10.99 13.67
CA TYR A 205 -2.63 -10.65 13.58
C TYR A 205 -3.04 -10.18 12.18
N LEU A 206 -2.12 -9.60 11.39
CA LEU A 206 -2.40 -9.19 10.02
C LEU A 206 -2.85 -10.41 9.19
N GLN A 207 -2.05 -11.47 9.20
CA GLN A 207 -2.40 -12.70 8.49
C GLN A 207 -3.70 -13.33 9.01
N ALA A 208 -3.92 -13.28 10.33
CA ALA A 208 -5.12 -13.88 10.96
C ALA A 208 -6.41 -13.13 10.64
N SER A 209 -6.34 -11.83 10.31
CA SER A 209 -7.51 -10.99 9.99
C SER A 209 -7.89 -11.03 8.51
N LEU A 210 -6.97 -11.42 7.63
CA LEU A 210 -7.18 -11.41 6.18
C LEU A 210 -8.08 -12.58 5.73
N GLY A 211 -8.97 -12.27 4.79
CA GLY A 211 -9.81 -13.25 4.11
C GLY A 211 -9.17 -13.79 2.82
N PRO A 212 -9.80 -14.79 2.19
CA PRO A 212 -9.25 -15.45 1.01
C PRO A 212 -9.21 -14.56 -0.24
N ASN A 213 -9.96 -13.47 -0.26
CA ASN A 213 -10.04 -12.53 -1.38
C ASN A 213 -9.17 -11.28 -1.19
N ASP A 214 -8.57 -11.11 0.00
CA ASP A 214 -7.70 -9.97 0.26
C ASP A 214 -6.39 -10.12 -0.52
N ILE A 215 -5.95 -8.99 -1.09
CA ILE A 215 -4.69 -8.94 -1.83
C ILE A 215 -3.57 -8.76 -0.82
N VAL A 216 -2.57 -9.64 -0.87
CA VAL A 216 -1.37 -9.57 -0.03
C VAL A 216 -0.16 -9.49 -0.94
N LEU A 217 0.57 -8.38 -0.89
CA LEU A 217 1.82 -8.24 -1.62
C LEU A 217 2.89 -9.15 -1.04
N ASP A 218 3.86 -9.52 -1.87
CA ASP A 218 4.95 -10.37 -1.42
C ASP A 218 5.97 -9.59 -0.60
N HIS A 219 6.31 -8.36 -1.04
CA HIS A 219 7.37 -7.55 -0.45
C HIS A 219 7.01 -6.07 -0.40
N THR A 220 7.67 -5.34 0.50
CA THR A 220 7.71 -3.87 0.51
C THR A 220 9.14 -3.39 0.70
N VAL A 221 9.43 -2.20 0.16
CA VAL A 221 10.70 -1.51 0.34
C VAL A 221 10.41 -0.04 0.61
N THR A 222 11.00 0.50 1.65
CA THR A 222 11.06 1.93 1.93
C THR A 222 12.47 2.27 2.41
N ILE A 223 12.85 3.55 2.28
CA ILE A 223 14.15 3.98 2.81
C ILE A 223 14.03 4.29 4.30
N GLU A 224 14.98 3.81 5.08
CA GLU A 224 15.00 4.01 6.53
C GLU A 224 15.74 5.30 6.91
N PRO A 225 15.31 5.96 8.01
CA PRO A 225 15.91 7.22 8.48
C PRO A 225 17.42 7.16 8.76
N GLU A 226 17.92 5.99 9.09
CA GLU A 226 19.34 5.75 9.41
C GLU A 226 20.23 5.78 8.17
N ILE A 227 19.67 5.67 6.97
CA ILE A 227 20.44 5.71 5.72
C ILE A 227 20.91 7.14 5.46
N PRO A 228 22.22 7.41 5.47
CA PRO A 228 22.73 8.76 5.23
C PRO A 228 22.32 9.28 3.84
N PRO A 229 21.97 10.56 3.68
CA PRO A 229 21.50 11.12 2.42
C PRO A 229 22.40 10.84 1.21
N LYS A 230 23.72 10.85 1.38
CA LYS A 230 24.68 10.54 0.31
C LYS A 230 24.64 9.08 -0.17
N LYS A 231 24.02 8.18 0.63
CA LYS A 231 23.92 6.75 0.33
C LYS A 231 22.57 6.37 -0.32
N TRP A 232 21.67 7.31 -0.50
CA TRP A 232 20.35 7.03 -1.05
C TRP A 232 20.37 6.43 -2.46
N PRO A 233 21.11 6.98 -3.43
CA PRO A 233 21.18 6.36 -4.75
C PRO A 233 21.73 4.93 -4.70
N GLU A 234 22.75 4.69 -3.85
CA GLU A 234 23.31 3.35 -3.65
C GLU A 234 22.28 2.40 -3.03
N PHE A 235 21.54 2.85 -2.00
CA PHE A 235 20.47 2.06 -1.37
C PHE A 235 19.42 1.66 -2.39
N TYR A 236 18.88 2.60 -3.15
CA TYR A 236 17.84 2.32 -4.14
C TYR A 236 18.31 1.38 -5.23
N LEU A 237 19.53 1.55 -5.73
CA LEU A 237 20.11 0.65 -6.73
C LEU A 237 20.29 -0.77 -6.19
N ILE A 238 20.77 -0.91 -4.95
CA ILE A 238 20.94 -2.21 -4.29
C ILE A 238 19.58 -2.87 -4.09
N ALA A 239 18.58 -2.15 -3.60
CA ALA A 239 17.23 -2.64 -3.39
C ALA A 239 16.61 -3.15 -4.70
N LEU A 240 16.70 -2.36 -5.78
CA LEU A 240 16.17 -2.73 -7.11
C LEU A 240 16.92 -3.93 -7.73
N LYS A 241 18.24 -4.02 -7.59
CA LYS A 241 19.02 -5.17 -8.05
C LYS A 241 18.63 -6.46 -7.32
N ASN A 242 18.33 -6.35 -6.03
CA ASN A 242 18.02 -7.47 -5.16
C ASN A 242 16.53 -7.75 -5.01
N LEU A 243 15.66 -7.09 -5.79
CA LEU A 243 14.23 -7.41 -5.80
C LEU A 243 14.03 -8.90 -6.03
N LYS A 244 13.23 -9.52 -5.17
CA LYS A 244 12.84 -10.91 -5.28
C LYS A 244 11.73 -11.08 -6.32
N PRO A 245 11.54 -12.30 -6.89
CA PRO A 245 10.33 -12.61 -7.61
C PRO A 245 9.09 -12.39 -6.74
N GLY A 246 8.02 -11.89 -7.36
CA GLY A 246 6.80 -11.54 -6.64
C GLY A 246 6.37 -10.10 -6.94
N VAL A 247 5.38 -9.62 -6.22
CA VAL A 247 4.92 -8.24 -6.26
C VAL A 247 5.54 -7.47 -5.11
N THR A 248 6.34 -6.46 -5.43
CA THR A 248 6.94 -5.54 -4.46
C THR A 248 6.30 -4.16 -4.58
N GLU A 249 5.95 -3.53 -3.46
CA GLU A 249 5.66 -2.10 -3.42
C GLU A 249 6.88 -1.34 -2.89
N PHE A 250 7.32 -0.36 -3.65
CA PHE A 250 8.37 0.57 -3.25
C PHE A 250 7.72 1.89 -2.84
N VAL A 251 7.68 2.14 -1.53
CA VAL A 251 7.04 3.32 -0.94
C VAL A 251 8.01 4.49 -0.95
N ILE A 252 7.60 5.60 -1.54
CA ILE A 252 8.39 6.83 -1.66
C ILE A 252 7.55 8.06 -1.32
N HIS A 253 8.21 9.16 -0.99
CA HIS A 253 7.56 10.40 -0.61
C HIS A 253 8.09 11.57 -1.47
N PRO A 254 7.73 11.66 -2.76
CA PRO A 254 8.26 12.71 -3.64
C PRO A 254 7.71 14.09 -3.26
N GLY A 255 8.57 15.12 -3.36
CA GLY A 255 8.17 16.51 -3.12
C GLY A 255 9.29 17.47 -3.54
N TYR A 256 8.93 18.65 -4.00
CA TYR A 256 9.93 19.69 -4.34
C TYR A 256 10.43 20.37 -3.07
N ASP A 257 11.75 20.48 -2.93
CA ASP A 257 12.40 21.21 -1.84
C ASP A 257 12.30 22.72 -2.08
N ASN A 258 11.11 23.27 -1.84
CA ASN A 258 10.79 24.69 -1.98
C ASN A 258 10.37 25.32 -0.64
N ASP A 259 10.08 26.63 -0.63
CA ASP A 259 9.76 27.36 0.59
C ASP A 259 8.47 26.88 1.26
N GLU A 260 7.47 26.42 0.50
CA GLU A 260 6.23 25.85 1.04
C GLU A 260 6.54 24.58 1.84
N LEU A 261 7.20 23.60 1.19
CA LEU A 261 7.47 22.31 1.83
C LEU A 261 8.47 22.43 2.98
N ARG A 262 9.48 23.33 2.85
CA ARG A 262 10.39 23.66 3.95
C ARG A 262 9.66 24.26 5.14
N ALA A 263 8.67 25.13 4.92
CA ALA A 263 7.88 25.71 5.99
C ALA A 263 6.94 24.67 6.63
N ALA A 264 6.28 23.85 5.84
CA ALA A 264 5.39 22.78 6.33
C ALA A 264 6.13 21.70 7.13
N THR A 265 7.39 21.41 6.78
CA THR A 265 8.20 20.32 7.36
C THR A 265 9.41 20.80 8.17
N ARG A 266 9.43 22.08 8.59
CA ARG A 266 10.62 22.74 9.16
C ARG A 266 11.23 22.06 10.39
N GLU A 267 10.44 21.33 11.17
CA GLU A 267 10.89 20.64 12.37
C GLU A 267 11.40 19.22 12.10
N ARG A 268 11.34 18.78 10.84
CA ARG A 268 11.70 17.41 10.50
C ARG A 268 12.80 17.35 9.45
N SER A 269 13.90 16.69 9.80
CA SER A 269 14.92 16.27 8.84
C SER A 269 14.51 15.00 8.10
N THR A 270 13.78 14.11 8.78
CA THR A 270 13.23 12.86 8.26
C THR A 270 11.86 13.14 7.63
N TRP A 271 11.64 12.65 6.41
CA TRP A 271 10.44 12.94 5.58
C TRP A 271 10.15 14.43 5.36
N GLY A 272 11.16 15.29 5.60
CA GLY A 272 11.08 16.72 5.29
C GLY A 272 11.35 17.02 3.81
N SER A 273 11.41 18.32 3.46
CA SER A 273 11.52 18.78 2.06
C SER A 273 12.70 18.18 1.31
N ALA A 274 13.89 18.19 1.91
CA ALA A 274 15.10 17.64 1.28
C ALA A 274 15.06 16.11 1.15
N TRP A 275 14.35 15.40 2.01
CA TRP A 275 14.08 13.98 1.88
C TRP A 275 13.25 13.72 0.62
N ARG A 276 12.12 14.39 0.51
CA ARG A 276 11.16 14.26 -0.58
C ARG A 276 11.74 14.61 -1.94
N GLN A 277 12.62 15.61 -2.00
CA GLN A 277 13.34 15.95 -3.22
C GLN A 277 14.27 14.81 -3.69
N ARG A 278 14.95 14.11 -2.76
CA ARG A 278 15.82 12.98 -3.14
C ARG A 278 15.02 11.81 -3.72
N ASP A 279 13.86 11.51 -3.15
CA ASP A 279 12.96 10.49 -3.71
C ASP A 279 12.56 10.89 -5.14
N TYR A 280 12.10 12.12 -5.32
CA TYR A 280 11.75 12.63 -6.65
C TYR A 280 12.92 12.52 -7.63
N ASP A 281 14.09 12.99 -7.24
CA ASP A 281 15.28 13.03 -8.11
C ASP A 281 15.70 11.63 -8.57
N PHE A 282 15.72 10.66 -7.64
CA PHE A 282 16.11 9.29 -7.99
C PHE A 282 15.06 8.61 -8.87
N PHE A 283 13.79 8.60 -8.47
CA PHE A 283 12.75 7.87 -9.18
C PHE A 283 12.32 8.51 -10.51
N THR A 284 12.73 9.75 -10.79
CA THR A 284 12.54 10.38 -12.09
C THR A 284 13.80 10.34 -12.98
N SER A 285 14.93 9.81 -12.49
CA SER A 285 16.21 9.76 -13.20
C SER A 285 16.26 8.71 -14.30
N ASP A 286 17.18 8.91 -15.25
CA ASP A 286 17.49 7.90 -16.26
C ASP A 286 18.10 6.63 -15.63
N GLN A 287 18.87 6.78 -14.54
CA GLN A 287 19.43 5.65 -13.80
C GLN A 287 18.35 4.70 -13.28
N PHE A 288 17.21 5.23 -12.80
CA PHE A 288 16.07 4.40 -12.40
C PHE A 288 15.47 3.66 -13.59
N ARG A 289 15.29 4.30 -14.74
CA ARG A 289 14.78 3.64 -15.97
C ARG A 289 15.71 2.54 -16.44
N GLU A 290 17.01 2.81 -16.44
CA GLU A 290 18.03 1.84 -16.82
C GLU A 290 18.04 0.59 -15.94
N ILE A 291 17.97 0.75 -14.62
CA ILE A 291 17.96 -0.39 -13.70
C ILE A 291 16.71 -1.24 -13.84
N LEU A 292 15.53 -0.65 -14.07
CA LEU A 292 14.31 -1.41 -14.37
C LEU A 292 14.50 -2.31 -15.61
N ALA A 293 15.06 -1.75 -16.68
CA ALA A 293 15.33 -2.49 -17.91
C ALA A 293 16.38 -3.60 -17.71
N GLN A 294 17.51 -3.28 -17.07
CA GLN A 294 18.60 -4.23 -16.81
C GLN A 294 18.14 -5.41 -15.94
N GLN A 295 17.31 -5.16 -14.93
CA GLN A 295 16.82 -6.17 -14.00
C GLN A 295 15.52 -6.84 -14.49
N LYS A 296 14.99 -6.43 -15.66
CA LYS A 296 13.73 -6.93 -16.25
C LYS A 296 12.54 -6.77 -15.28
N ILE A 297 12.54 -5.71 -14.49
CA ILE A 297 11.46 -5.37 -13.58
C ILE A 297 10.28 -4.83 -14.39
N LYS A 298 9.07 -5.30 -14.10
CA LYS A 298 7.83 -4.83 -14.72
C LYS A 298 7.06 -3.94 -13.75
N LEU A 299 6.69 -2.75 -14.18
CA LEU A 299 5.81 -1.89 -13.41
C LEU A 299 4.36 -2.38 -13.55
N ILE A 300 3.67 -2.47 -12.44
CA ILE A 300 2.24 -2.81 -12.34
C ILE A 300 1.55 -1.86 -11.36
N THR A 301 0.23 -1.87 -11.35
CA THR A 301 -0.60 -0.97 -10.55
C THR A 301 -1.54 -1.75 -9.62
N TRP A 302 -2.05 -1.11 -8.57
CA TRP A 302 -3.12 -1.66 -7.73
C TRP A 302 -4.40 -1.93 -8.53
N ARG A 303 -4.67 -1.11 -9.54
CA ARG A 303 -5.78 -1.33 -10.47
C ARG A 303 -5.67 -2.66 -11.20
N GLU A 304 -4.48 -3.05 -11.65
CA GLU A 304 -4.24 -4.34 -12.29
C GLU A 304 -4.38 -5.48 -11.28
N LEU A 305 -3.89 -5.31 -10.05
CA LEU A 305 -4.05 -6.28 -8.96
C LEU A 305 -5.55 -6.52 -8.64
N ALA A 306 -6.33 -5.45 -8.50
CA ALA A 306 -7.76 -5.54 -8.22
C ALA A 306 -8.51 -6.29 -9.32
N ARG A 307 -8.23 -6.00 -10.60
CA ARG A 307 -8.82 -6.73 -11.75
C ARG A 307 -8.46 -8.22 -11.73
N ALA A 308 -7.20 -8.55 -11.48
CA ALA A 308 -6.76 -9.95 -11.38
C ALA A 308 -7.40 -10.69 -10.19
N ALA A 309 -7.68 -10.01 -9.10
CA ALA A 309 -8.40 -10.56 -7.95
C ALA A 309 -9.87 -10.89 -8.28
N GLU A 310 -10.52 -10.09 -9.14
CA GLU A 310 -11.90 -10.31 -9.60
C GLU A 310 -12.01 -11.38 -10.71
N GLY A 311 -10.90 -11.92 -11.19
CA GLY A 311 -10.89 -12.91 -12.28
C GLY A 311 -11.21 -12.33 -13.67
N LYS A 312 -10.95 -11.04 -13.88
CA LYS A 312 -11.18 -10.30 -15.13
C LYS A 312 -9.89 -10.04 -15.90
#